data_3242086c2dba74667f4c12c041d8ef51
#
_entry.id   3242086c2dba74667f4c12c041d8ef51
#
_cell.length_a   1.000
_cell.length_b   1.000
_cell.length_c   1.000
_cell.angle_alpha   90.00
_cell.angle_beta   90.00
_cell.angle_gamma   90.00
#
_symmetry.space_group_name_H-M   'P 1'
#
loop_
_entity.id
_entity.type
_entity.pdbx_description
1 polymer ?
#
loop_
_entity_poly.entity_id
_entity_poly.type
_entity_poly.pdbx_seq_one_letter_code
_entity_poly.pdbx_strand_id
1 'polypeptide(L)'
;LSRVSAPLFVKKGSGLNDDLNGVERPVSFDIKETGETAEVVHSLAKWKRMALMRYNFPVHTGLYTDMNAIRRDEECDNIHSIYVDQWDWEKVITAKDRNEEYLKSTVCDIYAAILETAREVKIKYPVIDICLPEKIEFVSTYELEERYPDLTPKQRENAAAREYGAVFVMQIGGRLKNGEKHDGRAPDYDDWRLNGDILVYNRVLESAFEISSMGIRVDRKSLLSQL
;
A
#
# COMPACT_ATOMS: atom_id res chain seq x y z
N LEU A 1 0.69 16.26 -6.34
CA LEU A 1 1.01 16.06 -4.90
C LEU A 1 2.13 17.01 -4.47
N SER A 2 2.07 17.50 -3.23
CA SER A 2 3.10 18.36 -2.65
C SER A 2 3.95 17.58 -1.64
N ARG A 3 5.26 17.78 -1.66
CA ARG A 3 6.14 17.12 -0.69
C ARG A 3 5.97 17.77 0.69
N VAL A 4 5.84 16.94 1.72
CA VAL A 4 5.83 17.36 3.13
C VAL A 4 6.84 16.53 3.92
N SER A 5 7.35 17.08 5.01
CA SER A 5 8.19 16.34 5.94
C SER A 5 7.32 15.55 6.91
N ALA A 6 7.59 14.26 7.03
CA ALA A 6 6.91 13.37 7.97
C ALA A 6 7.73 13.15 9.25
N PRO A 7 7.08 12.82 10.37
CA PRO A 7 7.79 12.43 11.58
C PRO A 7 8.39 11.04 11.43
N LEU A 8 9.58 10.84 12.00
CA LEU A 8 10.18 9.51 12.18
C LEU A 8 9.53 8.75 13.36
N PHE A 9 9.08 9.48 14.35
CA PHE A 9 8.42 8.94 15.54
C PHE A 9 7.27 9.84 16.00
N VAL A 10 6.35 9.27 16.72
CA VAL A 10 5.20 9.97 17.31
C VAL A 10 5.07 9.64 18.79
N LYS A 11 4.36 10.49 19.53
CA LYS A 11 4.08 10.19 20.94
C LYS A 11 3.21 8.94 21.05
N LYS A 12 3.59 8.03 21.94
CA LYS A 12 2.78 6.84 22.27
C LYS A 12 1.37 7.25 22.70
N GLY A 13 0.37 6.53 22.16
CA GLY A 13 -1.04 6.82 22.45
C GLY A 13 -1.60 8.05 21.75
N SER A 14 -0.87 8.69 20.84
CA SER A 14 -1.37 9.83 20.04
C SER A 14 -2.41 9.41 18.98
N GLY A 15 -2.52 8.11 18.68
CA GLY A 15 -3.36 7.60 17.60
C GLY A 15 -2.80 7.88 16.19
N LEU A 16 -1.55 8.33 16.09
CA LEU A 16 -0.90 8.65 14.80
C LEU A 16 0.03 7.56 14.28
N ASN A 17 0.45 6.62 15.14
CA ASN A 17 1.12 5.41 14.67
C ASN A 17 0.09 4.42 14.17
N ASP A 18 0.46 3.63 13.17
CA ASP A 18 -0.38 2.56 12.66
C ASP A 18 0.03 1.23 13.32
N ASP A 19 -0.94 0.45 13.73
CA ASP A 19 -0.69 -0.84 14.38
C ASP A 19 -0.58 -1.98 13.36
N LEU A 20 -0.52 -1.68 12.07
CA LEU A 20 -0.50 -2.63 10.95
C LEU A 20 -1.63 -3.67 11.08
N ASN A 21 -1.30 -4.92 11.41
CA ASN A 21 -2.28 -5.98 11.66
C ASN A 21 -2.73 -6.06 13.14
N GLY A 22 -2.19 -5.18 14.00
CA GLY A 22 -2.54 -5.10 15.42
C GLY A 22 -1.75 -6.03 16.33
N VAL A 23 -0.74 -6.72 15.81
CA VAL A 23 0.12 -7.65 16.56
C VAL A 23 1.57 -7.19 16.61
N GLU A 24 1.99 -6.35 15.68
CA GLU A 24 3.35 -5.85 15.57
C GLU A 24 3.65 -4.83 16.68
N ARG A 25 4.83 -4.94 17.24
CA ARG A 25 5.29 -4.07 18.33
C ARG A 25 6.11 -2.91 17.80
N PRO A 26 5.80 -1.64 18.15
CA PRO A 26 6.65 -0.51 17.76
C PRO A 26 7.99 -0.54 18.49
N VAL A 27 9.02 0.05 17.89
CA VAL A 27 10.23 0.44 18.59
C VAL A 27 9.92 1.70 19.38
N SER A 28 10.06 1.66 20.68
CA SER A 28 9.76 2.79 21.58
C SER A 28 10.98 3.21 22.38
N PHE A 29 11.01 4.48 22.76
CA PHE A 29 12.06 5.09 23.59
C PHE A 29 11.50 6.20 24.45
N ASP A 30 12.19 6.51 25.55
CA ASP A 30 11.78 7.59 26.45
C ASP A 30 12.40 8.92 26.05
N ILE A 31 11.60 9.99 26.14
CA ILE A 31 12.06 11.36 25.94
C ILE A 31 12.46 11.92 27.31
N LYS A 32 13.74 12.08 27.52
CA LYS A 32 14.31 12.50 28.82
C LYS A 32 13.72 13.79 29.39
N GLU A 33 13.45 14.77 28.52
CA GLU A 33 12.98 16.08 28.97
C GLU A 33 11.52 16.06 29.45
N THR A 34 10.68 15.25 28.84
CA THR A 34 9.22 15.22 29.12
C THR A 34 8.81 14.01 29.95
N GLY A 35 9.64 12.98 30.02
CA GLY A 35 9.27 11.68 30.60
C GLY A 35 8.26 10.89 29.79
N GLU A 36 7.93 11.35 28.58
CA GLU A 36 6.99 10.72 27.68
C GLU A 36 7.67 9.62 26.86
N THR A 37 6.90 8.64 26.41
CA THR A 37 7.36 7.60 25.48
C THR A 37 7.01 7.99 24.05
N ALA A 38 7.97 7.87 23.14
CA ALA A 38 7.80 7.96 21.70
C ALA A 38 7.89 6.59 21.03
N GLU A 39 7.26 6.45 19.89
CA GLU A 39 7.27 5.24 19.06
C GLU A 39 7.72 5.59 17.65
N VAL A 40 8.70 4.87 17.11
CA VAL A 40 9.05 4.93 15.70
C VAL A 40 7.87 4.44 14.88
N VAL A 41 7.52 5.16 13.82
CA VAL A 41 6.35 4.81 13.02
C VAL A 41 6.51 3.47 12.30
N HIS A 42 5.42 2.71 12.22
CA HIS A 42 5.29 1.53 11.36
C HIS A 42 4.81 1.92 9.97
N SER A 43 3.93 2.92 9.91
CA SER A 43 3.36 3.52 8.72
C SER A 43 2.90 4.95 9.04
N LEU A 44 2.71 5.76 8.01
CA LEU A 44 2.23 7.13 8.12
C LEU A 44 0.74 7.28 7.76
N ALA A 45 0.00 6.18 7.65
CA ALA A 45 -1.39 6.18 7.22
C ALA A 45 -2.27 7.15 8.00
N LYS A 46 -2.30 7.02 9.32
CA LYS A 46 -3.09 7.89 10.22
C LYS A 46 -2.54 9.32 10.25
N TRP A 47 -1.22 9.45 10.24
CA TRP A 47 -0.57 10.78 10.23
C TRP A 47 -0.89 11.56 8.93
N LYS A 48 -0.82 10.91 7.76
CA LYS A 48 -1.13 11.57 6.48
C LYS A 48 -2.56 12.12 6.43
N ARG A 49 -3.54 11.37 6.91
CA ARG A 49 -4.94 11.87 7.00
C ARG A 49 -5.04 13.11 7.88
N MET A 50 -4.40 13.11 9.03
CA MET A 50 -4.33 14.28 9.92
C MET A 50 -3.61 15.44 9.21
N ALA A 51 -2.50 15.18 8.52
CA ALA A 51 -1.71 16.19 7.82
C ALA A 51 -2.50 16.85 6.67
N LEU A 52 -3.28 16.08 5.88
CA LEU A 52 -4.15 16.64 4.86
C LEU A 52 -5.13 17.69 5.42
N MET A 53 -5.75 17.36 6.54
CA MET A 53 -6.66 18.28 7.24
C MET A 53 -5.89 19.49 7.82
N ARG A 54 -4.79 19.25 8.51
CA ARG A 54 -4.00 20.29 9.19
C ARG A 54 -3.41 21.30 8.23
N TYR A 55 -2.98 20.86 7.05
CA TYR A 55 -2.41 21.71 6.01
C TYR A 55 -3.46 22.21 5.02
N ASN A 56 -4.73 21.87 5.24
CA ASN A 56 -5.87 22.33 4.44
C ASN A 56 -5.70 22.06 2.94
N PHE A 57 -5.37 20.83 2.57
CA PHE A 57 -5.22 20.44 1.17
C PHE A 57 -6.57 20.50 0.42
N PRO A 58 -6.64 21.20 -0.72
CA PRO A 58 -7.83 21.21 -1.57
C PRO A 58 -8.20 19.83 -2.13
N VAL A 59 -9.47 19.67 -2.50
CA VAL A 59 -9.94 18.47 -3.21
C VAL A 59 -9.11 18.20 -4.48
N HIS A 60 -8.84 16.96 -4.77
CA HIS A 60 -8.00 16.45 -5.86
C HIS A 60 -6.51 16.82 -5.76
N THR A 61 -6.11 17.41 -4.65
CA THR A 61 -4.70 17.60 -4.31
C THR A 61 -4.31 16.70 -3.13
N GLY A 62 -3.04 16.65 -2.80
CA GLY A 62 -2.57 15.82 -1.71
C GLY A 62 -1.08 15.98 -1.45
N LEU A 63 -0.61 15.20 -0.53
CA LEU A 63 0.79 15.17 -0.11
C LEU A 63 1.49 13.88 -0.53
N TYR A 64 2.81 13.95 -0.62
CA TYR A 64 3.70 12.79 -0.55
C TYR A 64 4.85 13.09 0.41
N THR A 65 5.45 12.05 0.93
CA THR A 65 6.55 12.14 1.88
C THR A 65 7.48 10.95 1.76
N ASP A 66 8.72 11.14 2.19
CA ASP A 66 9.67 10.05 2.38
C ASP A 66 9.41 9.48 3.79
N MET A 67 8.79 8.30 3.85
CA MET A 67 8.58 7.60 5.10
C MET A 67 9.80 6.75 5.44
N ASN A 68 10.26 6.86 6.68
CA ASN A 68 11.25 5.96 7.25
C ASN A 68 10.60 5.25 8.45
N ALA A 69 10.51 3.94 8.39
CA ALA A 69 9.84 3.14 9.40
C ALA A 69 10.74 2.01 9.89
N ILE A 70 10.48 1.51 11.09
CA ILE A 70 11.13 0.31 11.64
C ILE A 70 10.05 -0.68 12.02
N ARG A 71 10.05 -1.82 11.35
CA ARG A 71 9.18 -2.98 11.59
C ARG A 71 9.98 -4.05 12.31
N ARG A 72 10.11 -3.92 13.62
CA ARG A 72 11.01 -4.75 14.44
C ARG A 72 10.69 -6.24 14.45
N ASP A 73 9.45 -6.61 14.16
CA ASP A 73 8.96 -7.98 14.14
C ASP A 73 8.85 -8.56 12.72
N GLU A 74 9.46 -7.87 11.71
CA GLU A 74 9.46 -8.31 10.32
C GLU A 74 10.31 -9.57 10.12
N GLU A 75 9.78 -10.52 9.36
CA GLU A 75 10.53 -11.68 8.87
C GLU A 75 11.35 -11.26 7.64
N CYS A 76 12.66 -11.11 7.83
CA CYS A 76 13.54 -10.64 6.77
C CYS A 76 13.80 -11.73 5.73
N ASP A 77 13.65 -11.36 4.45
CA ASP A 77 13.99 -12.18 3.30
C ASP A 77 14.64 -11.33 2.18
N ASN A 78 14.56 -11.77 0.92
CA ASN A 78 15.15 -11.04 -0.21
C ASN A 78 14.45 -9.71 -0.53
N ILE A 79 13.23 -9.49 -0.04
CA ILE A 79 12.40 -8.33 -0.36
C ILE A 79 11.80 -7.65 0.88
N HIS A 80 11.97 -8.22 2.07
CA HIS A 80 11.50 -7.66 3.34
C HIS A 80 12.66 -7.32 4.26
N SER A 81 12.60 -6.16 4.89
CA SER A 81 13.61 -5.64 5.80
C SER A 81 12.96 -5.01 7.03
N ILE A 82 13.68 -5.04 8.16
CA ILE A 82 13.30 -4.32 9.38
C ILE A 82 13.15 -2.82 9.12
N TYR A 83 14.06 -2.24 8.32
CA TYR A 83 13.98 -0.84 7.90
C TYR A 83 13.18 -0.73 6.61
N VAL A 84 12.19 0.15 6.64
CA VAL A 84 11.32 0.44 5.49
C VAL A 84 11.48 1.90 5.09
N ASP A 85 11.78 2.11 3.81
CA ASP A 85 11.89 3.40 3.15
C ASP A 85 10.88 3.42 1.99
N GLN A 86 9.90 4.30 2.07
CA GLN A 86 8.80 4.38 1.09
C GLN A 86 8.53 5.82 0.70
N TRP A 87 8.21 6.05 -0.57
CA TRP A 87 7.41 7.19 -0.95
C TRP A 87 5.95 6.91 -0.60
N ASP A 88 5.47 7.63 0.37
CA ASP A 88 4.13 7.46 0.89
C ASP A 88 3.27 8.68 0.56
N TRP A 89 2.03 8.49 0.15
CA TRP A 89 1.18 9.56 -0.34
C TRP A 89 -0.25 9.46 0.16
N GLU A 90 -0.96 10.59 0.12
CA GLU A 90 -2.39 10.67 0.45
C GLU A 90 -3.02 11.81 -0.37
N LYS A 91 -4.23 11.60 -0.91
CA LYS A 91 -4.94 12.55 -1.78
C LYS A 91 -6.36 12.80 -1.26
N VAL A 92 -6.79 14.06 -1.27
CA VAL A 92 -8.17 14.42 -0.92
C VAL A 92 -9.08 14.16 -2.12
N ILE A 93 -10.14 13.40 -1.91
CA ILE A 93 -11.17 13.10 -2.91
C ILE A 93 -12.57 13.46 -2.39
N THR A 94 -13.55 13.59 -3.29
CA THR A 94 -14.95 13.80 -2.91
C THR A 94 -15.67 12.46 -2.66
N ALA A 95 -16.84 12.51 -2.07
CA ALA A 95 -17.68 11.31 -1.92
C ALA A 95 -18.09 10.70 -3.26
N LYS A 96 -18.17 11.50 -4.33
CA LYS A 96 -18.48 11.01 -5.69
C LYS A 96 -17.35 10.21 -6.31
N ASP A 97 -16.11 10.48 -5.90
CA ASP A 97 -14.90 9.79 -6.39
C ASP A 97 -14.69 8.43 -5.69
N ARG A 98 -15.50 8.11 -4.67
CA ARG A 98 -15.43 6.82 -3.96
C ARG A 98 -16.04 5.70 -4.80
N ASN A 99 -15.35 5.30 -5.85
CA ASN A 99 -15.75 4.24 -6.76
C ASN A 99 -14.54 3.56 -7.40
N GLU A 100 -14.78 2.42 -8.01
CA GLU A 100 -13.76 1.60 -8.63
C GLU A 100 -13.11 2.28 -9.86
N GLU A 101 -13.88 3.07 -10.62
CA GLU A 101 -13.36 3.77 -11.80
C GLU A 101 -12.29 4.79 -11.40
N TYR A 102 -12.54 5.55 -10.32
CA TYR A 102 -11.56 6.50 -9.79
C TYR A 102 -10.31 5.79 -9.26
N LEU A 103 -10.48 4.67 -8.55
CA LEU A 103 -9.36 3.84 -8.10
C LEU A 103 -8.53 3.36 -9.28
N LYS A 104 -9.15 2.74 -10.28
CA LYS A 104 -8.47 2.26 -11.50
C LYS A 104 -7.76 3.37 -12.27
N SER A 105 -8.39 4.54 -12.41
CA SER A 105 -7.75 5.70 -13.03
C SER A 105 -6.49 6.13 -12.27
N THR A 106 -6.56 6.17 -10.94
CA THR A 106 -5.39 6.52 -10.10
C THR A 106 -4.27 5.50 -10.23
N VAL A 107 -4.62 4.21 -10.28
CA VAL A 107 -3.63 3.12 -10.52
C VAL A 107 -2.96 3.29 -11.88
N CYS A 108 -3.73 3.60 -12.93
CA CYS A 108 -3.20 3.85 -14.27
C CYS A 108 -2.22 5.04 -14.28
N ASP A 109 -2.54 6.14 -13.58
CA ASP A 109 -1.67 7.31 -13.48
C ASP A 109 -0.34 6.97 -12.79
N ILE A 110 -0.40 6.17 -11.71
CA ILE A 110 0.80 5.70 -10.98
C ILE A 110 1.61 4.77 -11.87
N TYR A 111 0.95 3.82 -12.53
CA TYR A 111 1.63 2.88 -13.42
C TYR A 111 2.30 3.58 -14.61
N ALA A 112 1.68 4.61 -15.16
CA ALA A 112 2.30 5.44 -16.20
C ALA A 112 3.58 6.14 -15.71
N ALA A 113 3.60 6.64 -14.47
CA ALA A 113 4.80 7.21 -13.87
C ALA A 113 5.90 6.16 -13.66
N ILE A 114 5.54 4.94 -13.26
CA ILE A 114 6.47 3.80 -13.14
C ILE A 114 7.08 3.46 -14.51
N LEU A 115 6.26 3.38 -15.57
CA LEU A 115 6.74 3.12 -16.93
C LEU A 115 7.69 4.19 -17.42
N GLU A 116 7.39 5.47 -17.16
CA GLU A 116 8.26 6.56 -17.55
C GLU A 116 9.60 6.50 -16.79
N THR A 117 9.55 6.25 -15.49
CA THR A 117 10.76 6.04 -14.68
C THR A 117 11.59 4.86 -15.21
N ALA A 118 10.94 3.75 -15.58
CA ALA A 118 11.61 2.59 -16.15
C ALA A 118 12.33 2.92 -17.48
N ARG A 119 11.69 3.74 -18.34
CA ARG A 119 12.28 4.23 -19.60
C ARG A 119 13.53 5.09 -19.35
N GLU A 120 13.42 6.06 -18.44
CA GLU A 120 14.55 6.92 -18.05
C GLU A 120 15.72 6.12 -17.48
N VAL A 121 15.42 5.15 -16.60
CA VAL A 121 16.45 4.25 -16.06
C VAL A 121 17.11 3.42 -17.17
N LYS A 122 16.32 2.89 -18.12
CA LYS A 122 16.85 2.12 -19.25
C LYS A 122 17.75 2.96 -20.17
N ILE A 123 17.38 4.22 -20.41
CA ILE A 123 18.22 5.16 -21.20
C ILE A 123 19.56 5.39 -20.50
N LYS A 124 19.52 5.62 -19.18
CA LYS A 124 20.72 5.92 -18.39
C LYS A 124 21.60 4.68 -18.13
N TYR A 125 20.97 3.52 -17.99
CA TYR A 125 21.63 2.24 -17.69
C TYR A 125 21.15 1.15 -18.66
N PRO A 126 21.66 1.13 -19.91
CA PRO A 126 21.18 0.22 -20.96
C PRO A 126 21.33 -1.27 -20.66
N VAL A 127 22.21 -1.61 -19.71
CA VAL A 127 22.45 -3.01 -19.27
C VAL A 127 21.32 -3.58 -18.42
N ILE A 128 20.49 -2.72 -17.82
CA ILE A 128 19.36 -3.15 -17.00
C ILE A 128 18.23 -3.60 -17.92
N ASP A 129 17.83 -4.85 -17.79
CA ASP A 129 16.66 -5.39 -18.51
C ASP A 129 15.38 -5.10 -17.70
N ILE A 130 14.67 -4.05 -18.12
CA ILE A 130 13.37 -3.67 -17.56
C ILE A 130 12.30 -4.14 -18.55
N CYS A 131 11.43 -5.05 -18.11
CA CYS A 131 10.37 -5.60 -18.93
C CYS A 131 9.03 -5.45 -18.21
N LEU A 132 8.44 -4.26 -18.30
CA LEU A 132 7.09 -3.97 -17.83
C LEU A 132 6.15 -3.88 -19.04
N PRO A 133 4.93 -4.46 -18.98
CA PRO A 133 3.93 -4.31 -20.03
C PRO A 133 3.44 -2.86 -20.12
N GLU A 134 2.94 -2.46 -21.29
CA GLU A 134 2.43 -1.10 -21.50
C GLU A 134 1.16 -0.80 -20.68
N LYS A 135 0.45 -1.83 -20.26
CA LYS A 135 -0.80 -1.72 -19.49
C LYS A 135 -0.76 -2.64 -18.29
N ILE A 136 -1.35 -2.18 -17.22
CA ILE A 136 -1.61 -2.98 -16.02
C ILE A 136 -2.98 -3.64 -16.13
N GLU A 137 -3.08 -4.92 -15.76
CA GLU A 137 -4.35 -5.66 -15.68
C GLU A 137 -4.99 -5.50 -14.30
N PHE A 138 -6.31 -5.59 -14.25
CA PHE A 138 -7.11 -5.46 -13.03
C PHE A 138 -7.81 -6.76 -12.75
N VAL A 139 -7.53 -7.37 -11.60
CA VAL A 139 -8.10 -8.66 -11.18
C VAL A 139 -8.50 -8.58 -9.73
N SER A 140 -9.72 -9.01 -9.39
CA SER A 140 -10.14 -9.12 -8.00
C SER A 140 -9.62 -10.40 -7.35
N THR A 141 -9.52 -10.39 -6.02
CA THR A 141 -9.18 -11.59 -5.24
C THR A 141 -10.17 -12.73 -5.45
N TYR A 142 -11.44 -12.41 -5.74
CA TYR A 142 -12.49 -13.39 -6.07
C TYR A 142 -12.27 -14.04 -7.43
N GLU A 143 -11.88 -13.26 -8.45
CA GLU A 143 -11.52 -13.81 -9.77
C GLU A 143 -10.26 -14.67 -9.70
N LEU A 144 -9.29 -14.31 -8.86
CA LEU A 144 -8.11 -15.13 -8.62
C LEU A 144 -8.45 -16.47 -7.94
N GLU A 145 -9.39 -16.44 -6.97
CA GLU A 145 -9.88 -17.67 -6.35
C GLU A 145 -10.59 -18.60 -7.36
N GLU A 146 -11.45 -18.02 -8.23
CA GLU A 146 -12.15 -18.80 -9.27
C GLU A 146 -11.20 -19.37 -10.30
N ARG A 147 -10.19 -18.60 -10.70
CA ARG A 147 -9.22 -19.00 -11.74
C ARG A 147 -8.21 -20.02 -11.23
N TYR A 148 -7.83 -19.91 -9.97
CA TYR A 148 -6.80 -20.75 -9.33
C TYR A 148 -7.28 -21.28 -7.97
N PRO A 149 -8.33 -22.16 -7.95
CA PRO A 149 -8.97 -22.57 -6.69
C PRO A 149 -8.03 -23.32 -5.74
N ASP A 150 -7.10 -24.11 -6.30
CA ASP A 150 -6.18 -24.96 -5.54
C ASP A 150 -4.91 -24.25 -5.09
N LEU A 151 -4.70 -22.99 -5.50
CA LEU A 151 -3.51 -22.22 -5.14
C LEU A 151 -3.74 -21.41 -3.88
N THR A 152 -2.68 -21.22 -3.09
CA THR A 152 -2.68 -20.27 -1.98
C THR A 152 -2.76 -18.82 -2.51
N PRO A 153 -3.18 -17.84 -1.68
CA PRO A 153 -3.24 -16.44 -2.10
C PRO A 153 -1.94 -15.96 -2.76
N LYS A 154 -0.79 -16.22 -2.15
CA LYS A 154 0.52 -15.82 -2.71
C LYS A 154 0.85 -16.52 -4.03
N GLN A 155 0.47 -17.77 -4.18
CA GLN A 155 0.63 -18.50 -5.44
C GLN A 155 -0.30 -17.94 -6.54
N ARG A 156 -1.53 -17.49 -6.19
CA ARG A 156 -2.46 -16.82 -7.10
C ARG A 156 -1.88 -15.50 -7.62
N GLU A 157 -1.31 -14.69 -6.75
CA GLU A 157 -0.60 -13.46 -7.12
C GLU A 157 0.57 -13.74 -8.06
N ASN A 158 1.40 -14.73 -7.73
CA ASN A 158 2.52 -15.15 -8.58
C ASN A 158 2.05 -15.60 -9.97
N ALA A 159 0.97 -16.36 -10.04
CA ALA A 159 0.40 -16.83 -11.30
C ALA A 159 -0.11 -15.65 -12.15
N ALA A 160 -0.88 -14.74 -11.56
CA ALA A 160 -1.39 -13.55 -12.23
C ALA A 160 -0.26 -12.61 -12.69
N ALA A 161 0.70 -12.32 -11.82
CA ALA A 161 1.84 -11.47 -12.19
C ALA A 161 2.68 -12.09 -13.32
N ARG A 162 2.87 -13.42 -13.30
CA ARG A 162 3.57 -14.13 -14.38
C ARG A 162 2.81 -14.08 -15.71
N GLU A 163 1.47 -14.21 -15.68
CA GLU A 163 0.62 -14.17 -16.86
C GLU A 163 0.57 -12.78 -17.49
N TYR A 164 0.35 -11.75 -16.68
CA TYR A 164 0.10 -10.38 -17.16
C TYR A 164 1.33 -9.49 -17.15
N GLY A 165 2.38 -9.84 -16.42
CA GLY A 165 3.57 -9.02 -16.22
C GLY A 165 3.38 -7.88 -15.21
N ALA A 166 2.22 -7.24 -15.17
CA ALA A 166 1.80 -6.25 -14.18
C ALA A 166 0.30 -6.37 -13.92
N VAL A 167 -0.09 -6.43 -12.66
CA VAL A 167 -1.48 -6.61 -12.24
C VAL A 167 -1.79 -5.77 -11.00
N PHE A 168 -2.99 -5.18 -10.97
CA PHE A 168 -3.56 -4.61 -9.76
C PHE A 168 -4.56 -5.61 -9.17
N VAL A 169 -4.17 -6.24 -8.07
CA VAL A 169 -5.02 -7.20 -7.35
C VAL A 169 -5.94 -6.44 -6.42
N MET A 170 -7.24 -6.46 -6.70
CA MET A 170 -8.25 -5.65 -6.01
C MET A 170 -9.02 -6.43 -4.95
N GLN A 171 -9.68 -5.67 -4.05
CA GLN A 171 -10.67 -6.17 -3.09
C GLN A 171 -10.05 -7.12 -2.06
N ILE A 172 -8.94 -6.68 -1.46
CA ILE A 172 -8.22 -7.41 -0.43
C ILE A 172 -8.81 -7.08 0.95
N GLY A 173 -8.92 -8.11 1.82
CA GLY A 173 -9.37 -7.99 3.23
C GLY A 173 -10.66 -8.72 3.53
N GLY A 174 -11.57 -8.83 2.56
CA GLY A 174 -12.81 -9.59 2.69
C GLY A 174 -12.60 -11.10 2.66
N ARG A 175 -13.65 -11.85 3.07
CA ARG A 175 -13.64 -13.31 2.95
C ARG A 175 -13.98 -13.73 1.53
N LEU A 176 -13.21 -14.66 1.01
CA LEU A 176 -13.44 -15.34 -0.27
C LEU A 176 -14.56 -16.38 -0.15
N LYS A 177 -14.91 -17.05 -1.25
CA LYS A 177 -15.96 -18.09 -1.28
C LYS A 177 -15.64 -19.29 -0.39
N ASN A 178 -14.35 -19.62 -0.26
CA ASN A 178 -13.88 -20.69 0.63
C ASN A 178 -13.91 -20.30 2.13
N GLY A 179 -14.28 -19.05 2.45
CA GLY A 179 -14.34 -18.52 3.82
C GLY A 179 -13.03 -17.95 4.36
N GLU A 180 -11.93 -18.12 3.65
CA GLU A 180 -10.63 -17.56 4.01
C GLU A 180 -10.47 -16.12 3.48
N LYS A 181 -9.46 -15.41 3.96
CA LYS A 181 -9.05 -14.12 3.40
C LYS A 181 -7.95 -14.33 2.39
N HIS A 182 -7.91 -13.48 1.35
CA HIS A 182 -6.76 -13.45 0.46
C HIS A 182 -5.52 -12.96 1.20
N ASP A 183 -5.67 -11.86 1.94
CA ASP A 183 -4.66 -11.30 2.83
C ASP A 183 -5.34 -10.49 3.95
N GLY A 184 -4.58 -10.19 5.03
CA GLY A 184 -5.01 -9.34 6.13
C GLY A 184 -5.02 -7.86 5.73
N ARG A 185 -6.07 -7.14 6.14
CA ARG A 185 -6.12 -5.68 6.04
C ARG A 185 -6.82 -5.11 7.27
N ALA A 186 -6.27 -4.04 7.83
CA ALA A 186 -6.90 -3.33 8.93
C ALA A 186 -8.30 -2.83 8.52
N PRO A 187 -9.33 -3.04 9.35
CA PRO A 187 -10.70 -2.68 8.98
C PRO A 187 -10.96 -1.17 9.01
N ASP A 188 -10.11 -0.40 9.67
CA ASP A 188 -10.27 1.04 9.93
C ASP A 188 -9.44 1.94 8.99
N TYR A 189 -8.84 1.37 7.94
CA TYR A 189 -8.00 2.10 7.02
C TYR A 189 -8.60 2.17 5.61
N ASP A 190 -8.46 1.13 4.78
CA ASP A 190 -9.02 1.11 3.43
C ASP A 190 -10.38 0.42 3.36
N ASP A 191 -11.25 0.91 2.48
CA ASP A 191 -12.45 0.18 2.08
C ASP A 191 -12.01 -1.07 1.30
N TRP A 192 -12.28 -2.26 1.82
CA TRP A 192 -11.85 -3.54 1.24
C TRP A 192 -12.41 -3.80 -0.17
N ARG A 193 -13.42 -3.04 -0.59
CA ARG A 193 -13.95 -3.10 -1.95
C ARG A 193 -13.25 -2.13 -2.90
N LEU A 194 -12.47 -1.18 -2.37
CA LEU A 194 -11.85 -0.08 -3.09
C LEU A 194 -10.36 0.03 -2.75
N ASN A 195 -9.69 -1.11 -2.62
CA ASN A 195 -8.26 -1.22 -2.36
C ASN A 195 -7.61 -2.24 -3.29
N GLY A 196 -6.30 -2.30 -3.24
CA GLY A 196 -5.52 -3.32 -3.93
C GLY A 196 -4.04 -3.01 -3.96
N ASP A 197 -3.30 -3.95 -4.52
CA ASP A 197 -1.85 -3.91 -4.62
C ASP A 197 -1.39 -3.98 -6.08
N ILE A 198 -0.44 -3.12 -6.45
CA ILE A 198 0.26 -3.20 -7.74
C ILE A 198 1.37 -4.24 -7.60
N LEU A 199 1.23 -5.32 -8.33
CA LEU A 199 2.22 -6.39 -8.43
C LEU A 199 2.83 -6.40 -9.82
N VAL A 200 4.15 -6.56 -9.90
CA VAL A 200 4.87 -6.80 -11.16
C VAL A 200 5.59 -8.15 -11.08
N TYR A 201 5.74 -8.81 -12.22
CA TYR A 201 6.52 -10.03 -12.27
C TYR A 201 8.02 -9.71 -12.27
N ASN A 202 8.70 -10.10 -11.20
CA ASN A 202 10.15 -9.98 -11.09
C ASN A 202 10.80 -11.22 -11.70
N ARG A 203 11.47 -11.05 -12.85
CA ARG A 203 12.11 -12.15 -13.58
C ARG A 203 13.32 -12.75 -12.86
N VAL A 204 13.98 -11.98 -12.01
CA VAL A 204 15.16 -12.44 -11.26
C VAL A 204 14.73 -13.31 -10.09
N LEU A 205 13.67 -12.91 -9.40
CA LEU A 205 13.10 -13.66 -8.26
C LEU A 205 12.08 -14.71 -8.71
N GLU A 206 11.68 -14.70 -9.99
CA GLU A 206 10.63 -15.54 -10.56
C GLU A 206 9.30 -15.50 -9.79
N SER A 207 8.98 -14.35 -9.22
CA SER A 207 7.80 -14.14 -8.36
C SER A 207 7.16 -12.78 -8.57
N ALA A 208 5.94 -12.63 -8.09
CA ALA A 208 5.29 -11.32 -7.95
C ALA A 208 6.08 -10.45 -6.96
N PHE A 209 6.22 -9.19 -7.29
CA PHE A 209 6.84 -8.17 -6.47
C PHE A 209 5.85 -7.02 -6.28
N GLU A 210 5.46 -6.76 -5.05
CA GLU A 210 4.59 -5.66 -4.70
C GLU A 210 5.38 -4.34 -4.73
N ILE A 211 4.90 -3.39 -5.53
CA ILE A 211 5.49 -2.05 -5.62
C ILE A 211 4.62 -0.96 -5.03
N SER A 212 3.35 -1.21 -4.80
CA SER A 212 2.46 -0.25 -4.16
C SER A 212 1.23 -0.94 -3.60
N SER A 213 0.86 -0.58 -2.38
CA SER A 213 -0.45 -0.90 -1.79
C SER A 213 -1.24 0.39 -1.64
N MET A 214 -2.49 0.41 -2.06
CA MET A 214 -3.33 1.61 -2.01
C MET A 214 -4.81 1.30 -1.91
N GLY A 215 -5.59 2.29 -1.47
CA GLY A 215 -7.03 2.18 -1.44
C GLY A 215 -7.71 3.51 -1.15
N ILE A 216 -9.01 3.52 -1.37
CA ILE A 216 -9.87 4.61 -0.92
C ILE A 216 -10.25 4.34 0.53
N ARG A 217 -10.01 5.33 1.40
CA ARG A 217 -10.21 5.19 2.84
C ARG A 217 -11.65 4.86 3.19
N VAL A 218 -11.86 4.14 4.30
CA VAL A 218 -13.19 3.83 4.80
C VAL A 218 -14.01 5.10 5.05
N ASP A 219 -15.31 4.99 4.78
CA ASP A 219 -16.32 5.86 5.37
C ASP A 219 -16.98 5.15 6.55
N ARG A 220 -17.93 5.81 7.20
CA ARG A 220 -18.62 5.22 8.35
C ARG A 220 -19.32 3.90 8.00
N LYS A 221 -19.87 3.79 6.77
CA LYS A 221 -20.62 2.61 6.35
C LYS A 221 -19.68 1.42 6.10
N SER A 222 -18.62 1.63 5.34
CA SER A 222 -17.65 0.57 5.05
C SER A 222 -16.90 0.14 6.32
N LEU A 223 -16.50 1.08 7.19
CA LEU A 223 -15.90 0.77 8.48
C LEU A 223 -16.78 -0.17 9.33
N LEU A 224 -18.07 0.17 9.51
CA LEU A 224 -18.98 -0.65 10.30
C LEU A 224 -19.27 -2.03 9.67
N SER A 225 -19.11 -2.16 8.35
CA SER A 225 -19.29 -3.44 7.65
C SER A 225 -18.05 -4.32 7.68
N GLN A 226 -16.89 -3.75 7.99
CA GLN A 226 -15.59 -4.44 8.05
C GLN A 226 -15.21 -4.88 9.47
N LEU A 227 -15.85 -4.29 10.51
CA LEU A 227 -15.71 -4.68 11.92
C LEU A 227 -16.59 -5.88 12.28
#